data_12d9858ce087efef77ebed875fe1eb25
#
_entry.id   12d9858ce087efef77ebed875fe1eb25
#
_cell.length_a   1.000
_cell.length_b   1.000
_cell.length_c   1.000
_cell.angle_alpha   90.00
_cell.angle_beta   90.00
_cell.angle_gamma   90.00
#
_symmetry.space_group_name_H-M   'P 1'
#
loop_
_entity.id
_entity.type
_entity.pdbx_description
1 polymer ?
#
loop_
_entity_poly.entity_id
_entity_poly.type
_entity_poly.pdbx_seq_one_letter_code
_entity_poly.pdbx_strand_id
1 'polypeptide(L)'
;MSGSEDKSIFEVIQDFRSALAKYIEATYHISHPNLIEQRRKLLEQPLVTYQDAFLESTPKYRVGKHFGELNLPNHVTALLEELSVKSLESSPLLFNPPFEHQAQALENVITGSRSLVVTTGTGSGKTETFLLPVLAKLVKESAENPLGFEMPAVRALLLYPMNALVNDQLSRIRKLFGSPQLQQSFIARAGRPARFSRYTSRTLYPGLRSAKKDQQRL
;
A
#
# COMPACT_ATOMS: atom_id res chain seq x y z
N MET A 1 27.98 -17.19 -19.37
CA MET A 1 26.95 -17.22 -18.30
C MET A 1 27.67 -17.62 -17.05
N SER A 2 28.12 -16.63 -16.25
CA SER A 2 28.81 -16.87 -14.97
C SER A 2 27.73 -17.21 -13.96
N GLY A 3 27.81 -18.42 -13.40
CA GLY A 3 26.94 -18.82 -12.30
C GLY A 3 27.10 -17.84 -11.14
N SER A 4 26.04 -17.19 -10.72
CA SER A 4 26.00 -16.54 -9.43
C SER A 4 26.07 -17.67 -8.39
N GLU A 5 27.23 -17.84 -7.75
CA GLU A 5 27.31 -18.65 -6.54
C GLU A 5 26.29 -18.08 -5.56
N ASP A 6 25.32 -18.90 -5.17
CA ASP A 6 24.32 -18.51 -4.16
C ASP A 6 25.04 -18.33 -2.83
N LYS A 7 25.30 -17.06 -2.48
CA LYS A 7 25.93 -16.70 -1.21
C LYS A 7 25.04 -17.13 -0.06
N SER A 8 25.64 -17.68 0.96
CA SER A 8 24.93 -17.96 2.21
C SER A 8 24.44 -16.67 2.87
N ILE A 9 23.42 -16.73 3.67
CA ILE A 9 22.87 -15.57 4.39
C ILE A 9 23.94 -14.90 5.29
N PHE A 10 24.85 -15.68 5.82
CA PHE A 10 25.97 -15.17 6.64
C PHE A 10 26.97 -14.36 5.79
N GLU A 11 27.30 -14.81 4.60
CA GLU A 11 28.18 -14.07 3.67
C GLU A 11 27.53 -12.76 3.24
N VAL A 12 26.23 -12.77 2.95
CA VAL A 12 25.49 -11.55 2.62
C VAL A 12 25.51 -10.56 3.78
N ILE A 13 25.34 -11.01 5.03
CA ILE A 13 25.41 -10.16 6.22
C ILE A 13 26.81 -9.57 6.38
N GLN A 14 27.86 -10.36 6.18
CA GLN A 14 29.25 -9.87 6.25
C GLN A 14 29.55 -8.84 5.14
N ASP A 15 29.04 -9.06 3.95
CA ASP A 15 29.17 -8.09 2.85
C ASP A 15 28.50 -6.76 3.21
N PHE A 16 27.28 -6.78 3.79
CA PHE A 16 26.61 -5.57 4.25
C PHE A 16 27.37 -4.84 5.36
N ARG A 17 27.91 -5.56 6.34
CA ARG A 17 28.74 -4.98 7.41
C ARG A 17 29.97 -4.29 6.82
N SER A 18 30.67 -4.97 5.92
CA SER A 18 31.84 -4.43 5.22
C SER A 18 31.48 -3.19 4.37
N ALA A 19 30.37 -3.25 3.64
CA ALA A 19 29.88 -2.13 2.85
C ALA A 19 29.54 -0.91 3.70
N LEU A 20 28.88 -1.12 4.84
CA LEU A 20 28.54 -0.05 5.79
C LEU A 20 29.80 0.60 6.37
N ALA A 21 30.78 -0.19 6.79
CA ALA A 21 32.04 0.33 7.30
C ALA A 21 32.76 1.18 6.24
N LYS A 22 32.88 0.70 5.01
CA LYS A 22 33.45 1.44 3.88
C LYS A 22 32.68 2.73 3.57
N TYR A 23 31.34 2.69 3.64
CA TYR A 23 30.52 3.87 3.44
C TYR A 23 30.81 4.95 4.49
N ILE A 24 30.89 4.56 5.78
CA ILE A 24 31.24 5.47 6.88
C ILE A 24 32.64 6.04 6.68
N GLU A 25 33.62 5.21 6.31
CA GLU A 25 34.99 5.63 6.05
C GLU A 25 35.07 6.65 4.90
N ALA A 26 34.29 6.44 3.83
CA ALA A 26 34.27 7.33 2.68
C ALA A 26 33.53 8.66 2.96
N THR A 27 32.42 8.59 3.72
CA THR A 27 31.58 9.76 4.00
C THR A 27 32.22 10.69 5.03
N TYR A 28 32.87 10.13 6.05
CA TYR A 28 33.48 10.89 7.15
C TYR A 28 35.00 10.76 7.09
N HIS A 29 35.60 11.55 6.23
CA HIS A 29 37.04 11.48 6.01
C HIS A 29 37.83 11.91 7.26
N ILE A 30 38.82 11.11 7.64
CA ILE A 30 39.79 11.39 8.71
C ILE A 30 41.18 11.30 8.10
N SER A 31 42.06 12.28 8.33
CA SER A 31 43.40 12.32 7.76
C SER A 31 44.49 11.73 8.67
N HIS A 32 44.24 11.64 9.98
CA HIS A 32 45.25 11.20 10.96
C HIS A 32 45.31 9.65 11.01
N PRO A 33 46.47 9.02 10.73
CA PRO A 33 46.60 7.56 10.64
C PRO A 33 46.09 6.79 11.87
N ASN A 34 46.45 7.24 13.07
CA ASN A 34 46.06 6.58 14.30
C ASN A 34 44.55 6.63 14.51
N LEU A 35 43.86 7.71 14.12
CA LEU A 35 42.42 7.84 14.23
C LEU A 35 41.70 6.96 13.18
N ILE A 36 42.30 6.78 12.02
CA ILE A 36 41.79 5.86 10.99
C ILE A 36 41.79 4.43 11.53
N GLU A 37 42.88 4.01 12.13
CA GLU A 37 43.01 2.66 12.72
C GLU A 37 42.02 2.46 13.89
N GLN A 38 41.96 3.43 14.80
CA GLN A 38 41.00 3.38 15.93
C GLN A 38 39.55 3.31 15.46
N ARG A 39 39.19 4.15 14.47
CA ARG A 39 37.85 4.11 13.87
C ARG A 39 37.54 2.74 13.28
N ARG A 40 38.47 2.15 12.53
CA ARG A 40 38.28 0.82 11.92
C ARG A 40 38.02 -0.25 12.99
N LYS A 41 38.85 -0.27 14.03
CA LYS A 41 38.67 -1.17 15.18
C LYS A 41 37.31 -0.96 15.86
N LEU A 42 36.84 0.29 15.97
CA LEU A 42 35.56 0.61 16.55
C LEU A 42 34.39 0.13 15.67
N LEU A 43 34.47 0.33 14.35
CA LEU A 43 33.42 -0.10 13.41
C LEU A 43 33.27 -1.62 13.32
N GLU A 44 34.33 -2.37 13.65
CA GLU A 44 34.33 -3.83 13.69
C GLU A 44 33.72 -4.39 14.99
N GLN A 45 33.56 -3.56 16.03
CA GLN A 45 32.98 -4.01 17.29
C GLN A 45 31.48 -4.25 17.16
N PRO A 46 30.95 -5.34 17.72
CA PRO A 46 29.52 -5.59 17.77
C PRO A 46 28.79 -4.47 18.52
N LEU A 47 27.56 -4.20 18.12
CA LEU A 47 26.66 -3.19 18.71
C LEU A 47 27.07 -1.72 18.52
N VAL A 48 28.15 -1.42 17.80
CA VAL A 48 28.54 -0.02 17.48
C VAL A 48 27.76 0.50 16.30
N THR A 49 27.75 -0.22 15.19
CA THR A 49 27.04 0.18 13.97
C THR A 49 25.95 -0.78 13.55
N TYR A 50 25.93 -1.96 14.11
CA TYR A 50 24.95 -3.00 13.77
C TYR A 50 24.67 -3.90 14.99
N GLN A 51 23.51 -4.52 14.96
CA GLN A 51 23.15 -5.63 15.86
C GLN A 51 23.42 -6.97 15.18
N ASP A 52 23.58 -8.03 15.96
CA ASP A 52 23.63 -9.36 15.39
C ASP A 52 22.31 -9.70 14.70
N ALA A 53 22.43 -10.35 13.54
CA ALA A 53 21.26 -10.81 12.83
C ALA A 53 20.57 -11.92 13.61
N PHE A 54 19.25 -11.82 13.72
CA PHE A 54 18.41 -12.87 14.30
C PHE A 54 17.28 -13.22 13.32
N LEU A 55 16.84 -14.45 13.39
CA LEU A 55 15.77 -14.97 12.54
C LEU A 55 14.43 -14.74 13.22
N GLU A 56 13.56 -14.01 12.55
CA GLU A 56 12.17 -13.84 12.96
C GLU A 56 11.25 -14.52 11.95
N SER A 57 10.34 -15.35 12.44
CA SER A 57 9.35 -15.99 11.59
C SER A 57 8.13 -15.07 11.42
N THR A 58 7.75 -14.79 10.19
CA THR A 58 6.48 -14.12 9.92
C THR A 58 5.36 -15.15 9.81
N PRO A 59 4.32 -15.09 10.67
CA PRO A 59 3.22 -16.04 10.60
C PRO A 59 2.48 -15.88 9.27
N LYS A 60 2.03 -17.00 8.70
CA LYS A 60 1.18 -16.98 7.51
C LYS A 60 -0.17 -16.40 7.89
N TYR A 61 -0.62 -15.41 7.13
CA TYR A 61 -1.95 -14.85 7.31
C TYR A 61 -3.01 -15.84 6.82
N ARG A 62 -4.11 -15.95 7.58
CA ARG A 62 -5.21 -16.83 7.23
C ARG A 62 -5.94 -16.25 6.03
N VAL A 63 -6.24 -17.12 5.09
CA VAL A 63 -7.08 -16.82 3.93
C VAL A 63 -8.53 -16.79 4.39
N GLY A 64 -9.26 -15.77 3.99
CA GLY A 64 -10.68 -15.61 4.29
C GLY A 64 -11.58 -16.36 3.29
N LYS A 65 -12.87 -16.06 3.35
CA LYS A 65 -13.87 -16.54 2.40
C LYS A 65 -13.78 -15.80 1.07
N HIS A 66 -14.22 -16.42 -0.01
CA HIS A 66 -14.40 -15.73 -1.28
C HIS A 66 -15.41 -14.59 -1.17
N PHE A 67 -15.30 -13.57 -2.03
CA PHE A 67 -16.22 -12.43 -1.99
C PHE A 67 -17.69 -12.86 -2.15
N GLY A 68 -17.97 -13.89 -2.95
CA GLY A 68 -19.32 -14.45 -3.11
C GLY A 68 -19.90 -15.14 -1.88
N GLU A 69 -19.05 -15.51 -0.91
CA GLU A 69 -19.45 -16.17 0.34
C GLU A 69 -19.64 -15.17 1.51
N LEU A 70 -19.27 -13.90 1.28
CA LEU A 70 -19.41 -12.85 2.28
C LEU A 70 -20.83 -12.31 2.31
N ASN A 71 -21.29 -11.90 3.48
CA ASN A 71 -22.59 -11.25 3.64
C ASN A 71 -22.56 -9.80 3.16
N LEU A 72 -22.54 -9.61 1.84
CA LEU A 72 -22.47 -8.32 1.17
C LEU A 72 -23.67 -8.12 0.24
N PRO A 73 -24.05 -6.86 -0.07
CA PRO A 73 -25.04 -6.60 -1.11
C PRO A 73 -24.58 -7.15 -2.47
N ASN A 74 -25.49 -7.74 -3.25
CA ASN A 74 -25.20 -8.41 -4.52
C ASN A 74 -24.39 -7.54 -5.50
N HIS A 75 -24.69 -6.25 -5.59
CA HIS A 75 -23.99 -5.32 -6.48
C HIS A 75 -22.53 -5.06 -6.03
N VAL A 76 -22.25 -5.14 -4.74
CA VAL A 76 -20.88 -5.04 -4.19
C VAL A 76 -20.11 -6.32 -4.49
N THR A 77 -20.69 -7.47 -4.17
CA THR A 77 -20.10 -8.79 -4.44
C THR A 77 -19.73 -8.94 -5.91
N ALA A 78 -20.68 -8.66 -6.81
CA ALA A 78 -20.48 -8.77 -8.25
C ALA A 78 -19.30 -7.91 -8.76
N LEU A 79 -19.14 -6.69 -8.23
CA LEU A 79 -17.98 -5.86 -8.62
C LEU A 79 -16.66 -6.42 -8.08
N LEU A 80 -16.63 -6.83 -6.81
CA LEU A 80 -15.40 -7.36 -6.20
C LEU A 80 -14.94 -8.64 -6.89
N GLU A 81 -15.87 -9.50 -7.29
CA GLU A 81 -15.58 -10.70 -8.09
C GLU A 81 -15.05 -10.33 -9.47
N GLU A 82 -15.71 -9.40 -10.17
CA GLU A 82 -15.28 -8.91 -11.48
C GLU A 82 -13.85 -8.38 -11.47
N LEU A 83 -13.49 -7.57 -10.45
CA LEU A 83 -12.15 -7.02 -10.29
C LEU A 83 -11.09 -8.06 -9.87
N SER A 84 -11.53 -9.24 -9.44
CA SER A 84 -10.67 -10.35 -9.03
C SER A 84 -10.36 -11.32 -10.19
N VAL A 85 -11.07 -11.22 -11.30
CA VAL A 85 -10.85 -12.11 -12.45
C VAL A 85 -9.61 -11.66 -13.22
N LYS A 86 -8.75 -12.61 -13.55
CA LYS A 86 -7.61 -12.38 -14.43
C LYS A 86 -8.12 -12.28 -15.88
N SER A 87 -7.93 -11.13 -16.51
CA SER A 87 -8.17 -10.96 -17.93
C SER A 87 -6.94 -11.37 -18.75
N LEU A 88 -7.11 -11.64 -20.04
CA LEU A 88 -6.01 -11.91 -20.97
C LEU A 88 -5.03 -10.75 -21.08
N GLU A 89 -5.51 -9.51 -20.84
CA GLU A 89 -4.74 -8.26 -21.02
C GLU A 89 -4.31 -7.62 -19.70
N SER A 90 -4.83 -8.06 -18.55
CA SER A 90 -4.55 -7.43 -17.26
C SER A 90 -4.48 -8.41 -16.10
N SER A 91 -3.58 -8.12 -15.16
CA SER A 91 -3.55 -8.79 -13.86
C SER A 91 -4.79 -8.42 -13.04
N PRO A 92 -5.29 -9.30 -12.18
CA PRO A 92 -6.40 -8.99 -11.32
C PRO A 92 -6.08 -7.77 -10.43
N LEU A 93 -7.05 -6.91 -10.25
CA LEU A 93 -6.91 -5.73 -9.39
C LEU A 93 -7.05 -6.07 -7.91
N LEU A 94 -7.81 -7.11 -7.61
CA LEU A 94 -8.04 -7.62 -6.28
C LEU A 94 -7.71 -9.10 -6.19
N PHE A 95 -7.27 -9.55 -5.02
CA PHE A 95 -7.09 -10.97 -4.72
C PHE A 95 -8.36 -11.56 -4.14
N ASN A 96 -8.77 -12.72 -4.64
CA ASN A 96 -9.93 -13.46 -4.16
C ASN A 96 -9.54 -14.95 -3.99
N PRO A 97 -9.60 -15.51 -2.80
CA PRO A 97 -10.12 -14.91 -1.57
C PRO A 97 -9.18 -13.87 -0.93
N PRO A 98 -9.73 -12.85 -0.25
CA PRO A 98 -8.94 -11.93 0.56
C PRO A 98 -8.43 -12.62 1.85
N PHE A 99 -7.52 -11.97 2.59
CA PHE A 99 -7.18 -12.45 3.93
C PHE A 99 -8.38 -12.32 4.90
N GLU A 100 -8.42 -13.17 5.91
CA GLU A 100 -9.53 -13.24 6.88
C GLU A 100 -9.85 -11.87 7.52
N HIS A 101 -8.83 -11.13 7.95
CA HIS A 101 -9.02 -9.79 8.54
C HIS A 101 -9.54 -8.75 7.52
N GLN A 102 -9.22 -8.91 6.23
CA GLN A 102 -9.75 -8.06 5.16
C GLN A 102 -11.22 -8.38 4.89
N ALA A 103 -11.58 -9.66 4.86
CA ALA A 103 -12.96 -10.13 4.71
C ALA A 103 -13.82 -9.65 5.89
N GLN A 104 -13.36 -9.84 7.11
CA GLN A 104 -14.04 -9.38 8.33
C GLN A 104 -14.21 -7.86 8.37
N ALA A 105 -13.19 -7.10 7.97
CA ALA A 105 -13.28 -5.65 7.89
C ALA A 105 -14.34 -5.21 6.88
N LEU A 106 -14.37 -5.84 5.72
CA LEU A 106 -15.33 -5.55 4.67
C LEU A 106 -16.78 -5.80 5.14
N GLU A 107 -17.09 -6.97 5.71
CA GLU A 107 -18.40 -7.30 6.23
C GLU A 107 -18.84 -6.35 7.36
N ASN A 108 -17.95 -6.11 8.35
CA ASN A 108 -18.28 -5.25 9.49
C ASN A 108 -18.58 -3.80 9.08
N VAL A 109 -17.87 -3.27 8.08
CA VAL A 109 -18.08 -1.90 7.60
C VAL A 109 -19.33 -1.79 6.72
N ILE A 110 -19.55 -2.75 5.83
CA ILE A 110 -20.63 -2.67 4.84
C ILE A 110 -21.98 -3.08 5.41
N THR A 111 -22.02 -4.17 6.16
CA THR A 111 -23.26 -4.73 6.73
C THR A 111 -23.47 -4.25 8.17
N GLY A 112 -22.41 -4.25 8.98
CA GLY A 112 -22.49 -3.89 10.38
C GLY A 112 -22.39 -2.40 10.68
N SER A 113 -22.02 -1.56 9.71
CA SER A 113 -21.76 -0.11 9.89
C SER A 113 -20.86 0.20 11.08
N ARG A 114 -19.87 -0.66 11.34
CA ARG A 114 -18.99 -0.58 12.52
C ARG A 114 -17.71 0.20 12.19
N SER A 115 -17.21 0.94 13.17
CA SER A 115 -15.86 1.46 13.16
C SER A 115 -14.88 0.35 13.57
N LEU A 116 -13.73 0.29 12.90
CA LEU A 116 -12.75 -0.77 13.09
C LEU A 116 -11.38 -0.21 13.47
N VAL A 117 -10.68 -0.94 14.32
CA VAL A 117 -9.25 -0.80 14.56
C VAL A 117 -8.58 -2.07 14.08
N VAL A 118 -7.63 -1.95 13.15
CA VAL A 118 -6.95 -3.09 12.54
C VAL A 118 -5.49 -3.09 12.97
N THR A 119 -5.09 -4.11 13.72
CA THR A 119 -3.72 -4.33 14.17
C THR A 119 -3.21 -5.64 13.59
N THR A 120 -2.31 -5.56 12.62
CA THR A 120 -1.70 -6.73 11.97
C THR A 120 -0.24 -6.46 11.68
N GLY A 121 0.57 -7.51 11.51
CA GLY A 121 1.99 -7.40 11.17
C GLY A 121 2.25 -6.71 9.83
N THR A 122 3.50 -6.46 9.52
CA THR A 122 3.93 -5.94 8.20
C THR A 122 3.66 -6.96 7.09
N GLY A 123 3.33 -6.49 5.91
CA GLY A 123 3.04 -7.38 4.76
C GLY A 123 1.67 -8.06 4.78
N SER A 124 0.79 -7.75 5.74
CA SER A 124 -0.54 -8.35 5.87
C SER A 124 -1.60 -7.82 4.89
N GLY A 125 -1.27 -6.86 4.04
CA GLY A 125 -2.28 -6.20 3.21
C GLY A 125 -3.19 -5.25 3.98
N LYS A 126 -2.66 -4.51 4.98
CA LYS A 126 -3.42 -3.50 5.74
C LYS A 126 -4.07 -2.45 4.84
N THR A 127 -3.42 -2.10 3.75
CA THR A 127 -3.96 -1.13 2.78
C THR A 127 -5.27 -1.63 2.18
N GLU A 128 -5.34 -2.87 1.76
CA GLU A 128 -6.54 -3.50 1.22
C GLU A 128 -7.64 -3.58 2.29
N THR A 129 -7.29 -3.74 3.56
CA THR A 129 -8.25 -3.81 4.67
C THR A 129 -9.13 -2.56 4.80
N PHE A 130 -8.64 -1.38 4.42
CA PHE A 130 -9.47 -0.17 4.39
C PHE A 130 -9.89 0.24 2.97
N LEU A 131 -9.11 -0.09 1.93
CA LEU A 131 -9.49 0.23 0.55
C LEU A 131 -10.70 -0.58 0.07
N LEU A 132 -10.79 -1.87 0.43
CA LEU A 132 -11.94 -2.69 0.06
C LEU A 132 -13.26 -2.15 0.62
N PRO A 133 -13.38 -1.80 1.91
CA PRO A 133 -14.58 -1.14 2.44
C PRO A 133 -14.88 0.22 1.79
N VAL A 134 -13.86 1.03 1.48
CA VAL A 134 -14.06 2.31 0.76
C VAL A 134 -14.65 2.05 -0.62
N LEU A 135 -14.07 1.14 -1.39
CA LEU A 135 -14.57 0.76 -2.70
C LEU A 135 -16.01 0.23 -2.61
N ALA A 136 -16.27 -0.69 -1.69
CA ALA A 136 -17.59 -1.28 -1.48
C ALA A 136 -18.66 -0.24 -1.09
N LYS A 137 -18.31 0.73 -0.23
CA LYS A 137 -19.21 1.85 0.09
C LYS A 137 -19.54 2.71 -1.11
N LEU A 138 -18.55 3.02 -1.95
CA LEU A 138 -18.76 3.80 -3.17
C LEU A 138 -19.69 3.06 -4.15
N VAL A 139 -19.49 1.77 -4.30
CA VAL A 139 -20.35 0.91 -5.13
C VAL A 139 -21.76 0.86 -4.58
N LYS A 140 -21.91 0.66 -3.28
CA LYS A 140 -23.19 0.67 -2.60
C LYS A 140 -23.92 2.01 -2.81
N GLU A 141 -23.26 3.13 -2.56
CA GLU A 141 -23.82 4.47 -2.78
C GLU A 141 -24.25 4.70 -4.23
N SER A 142 -23.41 4.29 -5.21
CA SER A 142 -23.74 4.44 -6.63
C SER A 142 -24.97 3.64 -7.07
N ALA A 143 -25.24 2.52 -6.41
CA ALA A 143 -26.41 1.68 -6.70
C ALA A 143 -27.67 2.14 -5.97
N GLU A 144 -27.54 2.52 -4.69
CA GLU A 144 -28.68 2.89 -3.83
C GLU A 144 -29.10 4.35 -3.99
N ASN A 145 -28.16 5.24 -4.34
CA ASN A 145 -28.42 6.68 -4.51
C ASN A 145 -27.65 7.25 -5.72
N PRO A 146 -27.99 6.88 -6.95
CA PRO A 146 -27.27 7.30 -8.14
C PRO A 146 -27.27 8.84 -8.34
N LEU A 147 -28.36 9.52 -8.06
CA LEU A 147 -28.45 10.98 -8.18
C LEU A 147 -27.53 11.70 -7.18
N GLY A 148 -27.50 11.25 -5.93
CA GLY A 148 -26.58 11.78 -4.93
C GLY A 148 -25.11 11.45 -5.25
N PHE A 149 -24.86 10.30 -5.86
CA PHE A 149 -23.52 9.89 -6.27
C PHE A 149 -22.95 10.75 -7.42
N GLU A 150 -23.80 11.31 -8.28
CA GLU A 150 -23.40 12.22 -9.36
C GLU A 150 -22.86 13.56 -8.82
N MET A 151 -23.28 13.98 -7.63
CA MET A 151 -22.82 15.24 -7.04
C MET A 151 -21.37 15.13 -6.57
N PRO A 152 -20.49 16.10 -6.95
CA PRO A 152 -19.13 16.15 -6.46
C PRO A 152 -19.10 16.30 -4.93
N ALA A 153 -18.55 15.31 -4.25
CA ALA A 153 -18.42 15.31 -2.79
C ALA A 153 -17.17 14.54 -2.34
N VAL A 154 -16.67 14.86 -1.15
CA VAL A 154 -15.64 14.07 -0.47
C VAL A 154 -16.32 12.88 0.20
N ARG A 155 -16.08 11.66 -0.29
CA ARG A 155 -16.69 10.43 0.20
C ARG A 155 -15.78 9.61 1.11
N ALA A 156 -14.48 9.83 1.01
CA ALA A 156 -13.49 9.19 1.88
C ALA A 156 -12.36 10.15 2.20
N LEU A 157 -11.89 10.11 3.44
CA LEU A 157 -10.72 10.86 3.91
C LEU A 157 -9.68 9.87 4.43
N LEU A 158 -8.51 9.84 3.80
CA LEU A 158 -7.40 8.98 4.20
C LEU A 158 -6.31 9.85 4.83
N LEU A 159 -5.97 9.57 6.08
CA LEU A 159 -4.94 10.31 6.83
C LEU A 159 -3.71 9.45 7.03
N TYR A 160 -2.55 9.98 6.69
CA TYR A 160 -1.26 9.32 6.87
C TYR A 160 -0.31 10.22 7.66
N PRO A 161 0.51 9.65 8.53
CA PRO A 161 1.43 10.44 9.36
C PRO A 161 2.63 11.00 8.58
N MET A 162 2.93 10.47 7.38
CA MET A 162 4.11 10.83 6.59
C MET A 162 3.78 11.03 5.11
N ASN A 163 4.35 12.06 4.49
CA ASN A 163 4.15 12.37 3.07
C ASN A 163 4.62 11.25 2.13
N ALA A 164 5.69 10.54 2.47
CA ALA A 164 6.19 9.41 1.68
C ALA A 164 5.13 8.30 1.53
N LEU A 165 4.44 7.97 2.64
CA LEU A 165 3.34 7.01 2.63
C LEU A 165 2.15 7.50 1.80
N VAL A 166 1.84 8.81 1.84
CA VAL A 166 0.79 9.39 1.01
C VAL A 166 1.07 9.16 -0.47
N ASN A 167 2.28 9.41 -0.93
CA ASN A 167 2.64 9.26 -2.34
C ASN A 167 2.55 7.80 -2.82
N ASP A 168 3.03 6.86 -2.01
CA ASP A 168 2.93 5.43 -2.32
C ASP A 168 1.46 5.00 -2.42
N GLN A 169 0.67 5.33 -1.42
CA GLN A 169 -0.76 4.97 -1.39
C GLN A 169 -1.56 5.67 -2.48
N LEU A 170 -1.23 6.93 -2.81
CA LEU A 170 -1.86 7.65 -3.90
C LEU A 170 -1.63 6.95 -5.26
N SER A 171 -0.44 6.40 -5.49
CA SER A 171 -0.14 5.62 -6.69
C SER A 171 -1.01 4.36 -6.77
N ARG A 172 -1.18 3.66 -5.66
CA ARG A 172 -2.06 2.47 -5.57
C ARG A 172 -3.52 2.81 -5.79
N ILE A 173 -4.01 3.86 -5.15
CA ILE A 173 -5.38 4.36 -5.32
C ILE A 173 -5.63 4.78 -6.77
N ARG A 174 -4.71 5.51 -7.40
CA ARG A 174 -4.81 5.90 -8.81
C ARG A 174 -4.83 4.69 -9.74
N LYS A 175 -4.01 3.67 -9.47
CA LYS A 175 -4.01 2.43 -10.24
C LYS A 175 -5.34 1.69 -10.12
N LEU A 176 -5.90 1.59 -8.93
CA LEU A 176 -7.18 0.92 -8.70
C LEU A 176 -8.34 1.70 -9.33
N PHE A 177 -8.53 2.96 -8.93
CA PHE A 177 -9.66 3.77 -9.37
C PHE A 177 -9.54 4.31 -10.80
N GLY A 178 -8.33 4.39 -11.35
CA GLY A 178 -8.09 4.74 -12.75
C GLY A 178 -8.14 3.55 -13.70
N SER A 179 -8.33 2.31 -13.21
CA SER A 179 -8.39 1.14 -14.08
C SER A 179 -9.60 1.18 -15.00
N PRO A 180 -9.44 0.84 -16.30
CA PRO A 180 -10.56 0.78 -17.23
C PRO A 180 -11.66 -0.17 -16.78
N GLN A 181 -11.33 -1.30 -16.16
CA GLN A 181 -12.28 -2.27 -15.63
C GLN A 181 -13.22 -1.63 -14.61
N LEU A 182 -12.65 -0.96 -13.59
CA LEU A 182 -13.46 -0.30 -12.56
C LEU A 182 -14.31 0.82 -13.15
N GLN A 183 -13.76 1.61 -14.07
CA GLN A 183 -14.49 2.68 -14.74
C GLN A 183 -15.68 2.14 -15.56
N GLN A 184 -15.47 1.08 -16.34
CA GLN A 184 -16.53 0.43 -17.11
C GLN A 184 -17.62 -0.14 -16.20
N SER A 185 -17.24 -0.76 -15.10
CA SER A 185 -18.19 -1.31 -14.13
C SER A 185 -19.06 -0.23 -13.48
N PHE A 186 -18.51 0.95 -13.19
CA PHE A 186 -19.30 2.09 -12.71
C PHE A 186 -20.20 2.66 -13.81
N ILE A 187 -19.74 2.77 -15.05
CA ILE A 187 -20.55 3.23 -16.19
C ILE A 187 -21.73 2.29 -16.40
N ALA A 188 -21.49 0.97 -16.39
CA ALA A 188 -22.54 0.00 -16.60
C ALA A 188 -23.63 0.01 -15.50
N ARG A 189 -23.26 0.37 -14.27
CA ARG A 189 -24.17 0.37 -13.10
C ARG A 189 -24.85 1.70 -12.85
N ALA A 190 -24.14 2.80 -13.02
CA ALA A 190 -24.64 4.15 -12.74
C ALA A 190 -24.96 4.97 -13.99
N GLY A 191 -24.81 4.40 -15.20
CA GLY A 191 -25.05 5.08 -16.46
C GLY A 191 -24.03 6.19 -16.80
N ARG A 192 -23.04 6.42 -15.93
CA ARG A 192 -22.03 7.49 -16.09
C ARG A 192 -20.67 7.07 -15.51
N PRO A 193 -19.55 7.57 -16.09
CA PRO A 193 -18.23 7.32 -15.53
C PRO A 193 -18.16 7.96 -14.13
N ALA A 194 -17.75 7.18 -13.15
CA ALA A 194 -17.41 7.75 -11.86
C ALA A 194 -16.24 8.72 -12.06
N ARG A 195 -16.44 9.98 -11.79
CA ARG A 195 -15.40 11.00 -11.90
C ARG A 195 -14.46 10.92 -10.72
N PHE A 196 -13.67 9.85 -10.64
CA PHE A 196 -12.61 9.69 -9.63
C PHE A 196 -11.34 10.51 -9.93
N SER A 197 -11.35 11.31 -11.00
CA SER A 197 -10.15 11.89 -11.60
C SER A 197 -9.56 13.08 -10.88
N ARG A 198 -10.09 13.56 -9.77
CA ARG A 198 -9.58 14.78 -9.12
C ARG A 198 -9.52 14.72 -7.62
N TYR A 199 -8.77 13.77 -7.07
CA TYR A 199 -8.26 13.95 -5.71
C TYR A 199 -6.78 14.27 -5.78
N THR A 200 -6.47 15.53 -6.00
CA THR A 200 -5.20 16.10 -5.64
C THR A 200 -5.10 16.00 -4.11
N SER A 201 -4.03 15.39 -3.61
CA SER A 201 -3.64 15.51 -2.22
C SER A 201 -3.40 16.99 -1.93
N ARG A 202 -4.43 17.73 -1.54
CA ARG A 202 -4.22 18.99 -0.84
C ARG A 202 -3.72 18.61 0.52
N THR A 203 -2.43 18.76 0.70
CA THR A 203 -1.78 18.70 2.01
C THR A 203 -2.52 19.70 2.91
N LEU A 204 -3.13 19.23 3.98
CA LEU A 204 -3.82 20.05 4.99
C LEU A 204 -2.86 20.92 5.83
N TYR A 205 -1.64 21.15 5.33
CA TYR A 205 -0.67 22.02 5.97
C TYR A 205 -0.67 23.42 5.31
N PRO A 206 -0.97 24.49 6.08
CA PRO A 206 -1.04 25.87 5.56
C PRO A 206 0.30 26.47 5.14
N GLY A 207 1.39 25.72 5.07
CA GLY A 207 2.75 26.25 4.85
C GLY A 207 3.39 26.00 3.49
N LEU A 208 2.82 25.17 2.61
CA LEU A 208 3.46 24.81 1.34
C LEU A 208 2.82 25.55 0.13
N ARG A 209 3.37 26.70 -0.19
CA ARG A 209 3.05 27.51 -1.40
C ARG A 209 3.58 26.88 -2.72
N SER A 210 3.56 25.55 -2.87
CA SER A 210 4.05 24.89 -4.10
C SER A 210 2.96 24.34 -5.02
N ALA A 211 1.68 24.48 -4.68
CA ALA A 211 0.59 23.82 -5.40
C ALA A 211 0.14 24.55 -6.70
N LYS A 212 0.77 25.67 -7.10
CA LYS A 212 0.37 26.41 -8.31
C LYS A 212 0.99 25.89 -9.61
N LYS A 213 1.97 25.01 -9.56
CA LYS A 213 2.65 24.52 -10.78
C LYS A 213 2.04 23.27 -11.42
N ASP A 214 1.21 22.53 -10.71
CA ASP A 214 0.63 21.28 -11.24
C ASP A 214 -0.74 21.46 -11.93
N GLN A 215 -1.31 22.66 -11.91
CA GLN A 215 -2.57 22.93 -12.61
C GLN A 215 -2.43 23.28 -14.10
N GLN A 216 -1.21 23.40 -14.62
CA GLN A 216 -0.96 23.74 -16.03
C GLN A 216 -0.45 22.56 -16.89
N ARG A 217 -0.46 21.33 -16.36
CA ARG A 217 -0.06 20.14 -17.12
C ARG A 217 -1.14 19.05 -17.08
N LEU A 218 -2.32 19.40 -17.57
CA LEU A 218 -3.33 18.44 -18.02
C LEU A 218 -4.00 19.01 -19.27
#